data_3fed93f7a39d53ec82a2eb41a25c5b48
#
_entry.id   3fed93f7a39d53ec82a2eb41a25c5b48
#
_cell.length_a   1.000
_cell.length_b   1.000
_cell.length_c   1.000
_cell.angle_alpha   90.00
_cell.angle_beta   90.00
_cell.angle_gamma   90.00
#
_symmetry.space_group_name_H-M   'P 1'
#
loop_
_entity.id
_entity.type
_entity.pdbx_description
1 polymer ?
#
loop_
_entity_poly.entity_id
_entity_poly.type
_entity_poly.pdbx_seq_one_letter_code
_entity_poly.pdbx_strand_id
1 'polypeptide(L)'
;MSDIQAQISLLKQTADPAVADAIRELIENGEDHELNRINVLDFAKRTGLDEERAISGFLHASRLGLFDLTWNVLCPGCGGVLDAHSTLKSLRPDDYHCGLCACGYEASVDEQVEVAFTVSPRVRRIAAHDPNSLPVWEYFKQVFWSSGIDLNKESFAQLTDEVTLDTLELPAGEKATMSLKLPSDFIIVFEPVTHAAQFIDVQGEPTKERQQLSLIYNKTPTPTGGTITLRPGPLRLSLDNQAGVRVLPAVFIAAEALHHLIGKRKPFLTAKRMLTNQTFRDVFKADNLNIDQRLKITSLTFLFTDLKGSTALYERVGDLAAFDLVRAHFHALLEIISSEKGAVVKTIGDAVMATFIRPEHAIVAGLRMRAAMDALNAKRGTRDLVVKIGIHEGPCLAVMLNERQDYFGQTVNIAARVQSLSTSQEIHITGPVIEAPAVAAILDKEAITPIQKQAALRGIADKIVVYEIP
;
A
#
# COMPACT_ATOMS: atom_id res chain seq x y z
N MET A 1 26.32 19.54 4.42
CA MET A 1 26.33 19.48 2.93
C MET A 1 27.21 18.36 2.36
N SER A 2 28.38 18.06 2.90
CA SER A 2 29.24 16.95 2.41
C SER A 2 28.60 15.56 2.57
N ASP A 3 27.83 15.33 3.63
CA ASP A 3 27.21 14.04 3.95
C ASP A 3 26.03 13.72 3.00
N ILE A 4 25.17 14.70 2.72
CA ILE A 4 24.04 14.54 1.78
C ILE A 4 24.55 14.28 0.36
N GLN A 5 25.59 14.99 -0.10
CA GLN A 5 26.16 14.75 -1.42
C GLN A 5 26.77 13.34 -1.55
N ALA A 6 27.40 12.84 -0.48
CA ALA A 6 27.90 11.48 -0.44
C ALA A 6 26.75 10.46 -0.52
N GLN A 7 25.66 10.67 0.22
CA GLN A 7 24.46 9.81 0.17
C GLN A 7 23.80 9.82 -1.22
N ILE A 8 23.67 10.99 -1.87
CA ILE A 8 23.14 11.09 -3.23
C ILE A 8 24.08 10.38 -4.25
N SER A 9 25.39 10.49 -4.07
CA SER A 9 26.34 9.77 -4.91
C SER A 9 26.24 8.25 -4.78
N LEU A 10 26.00 7.75 -3.56
CA LEU A 10 25.73 6.34 -3.31
C LEU A 10 24.36 5.91 -3.88
N LEU A 11 23.36 6.77 -3.79
CA LEU A 11 22.05 6.51 -4.38
C LEU A 11 22.15 6.31 -5.90
N LYS A 12 22.94 7.13 -6.60
CA LYS A 12 23.20 6.97 -8.05
C LYS A 12 23.86 5.65 -8.43
N GLN A 13 24.56 5.01 -7.49
CA GLN A 13 25.21 3.72 -7.73
C GLN A 13 24.26 2.54 -7.47
N THR A 14 23.23 2.72 -6.64
CA THR A 14 22.33 1.66 -6.19
C THR A 14 20.93 1.74 -6.80
N ALA A 15 20.55 2.89 -7.34
CA ALA A 15 19.25 3.14 -7.97
C ALA A 15 19.44 3.75 -9.38
N ASP A 16 18.33 3.90 -10.09
CA ASP A 16 18.33 4.58 -11.39
C ASP A 16 18.84 6.03 -11.25
N PRO A 17 19.87 6.45 -12.04
CA PRO A 17 20.45 7.79 -11.93
C PRO A 17 19.44 8.92 -12.13
N ALA A 18 18.45 8.75 -13.04
CA ALA A 18 17.43 9.76 -13.27
C ALA A 18 16.51 9.93 -12.05
N VAL A 19 16.18 8.82 -11.37
CA VAL A 19 15.41 8.85 -10.11
C VAL A 19 16.25 9.51 -9.02
N ALA A 20 17.52 9.19 -8.89
CA ALA A 20 18.41 9.80 -7.90
C ALA A 20 18.56 11.31 -8.10
N ASP A 21 18.64 11.79 -9.35
CA ASP A 21 18.65 13.21 -9.67
C ASP A 21 17.34 13.90 -9.35
N ALA A 22 16.19 13.28 -9.64
CA ALA A 22 14.87 13.80 -9.28
C ALA A 22 14.65 13.85 -7.76
N ILE A 23 15.14 12.86 -7.02
CA ILE A 23 15.13 12.85 -5.54
C ILE A 23 15.98 13.99 -4.99
N ARG A 24 17.18 14.20 -5.54
CA ARG A 24 18.04 15.31 -5.15
C ARG A 24 17.35 16.65 -5.35
N GLU A 25 16.78 16.86 -6.53
CA GLU A 25 16.04 18.08 -6.87
C GLU A 25 14.88 18.34 -5.89
N LEU A 26 14.12 17.29 -5.55
CA LEU A 26 13.04 17.36 -4.57
C LEU A 26 13.56 17.77 -3.18
N ILE A 27 14.67 17.20 -2.72
CA ILE A 27 15.26 17.54 -1.41
C ILE A 27 15.77 18.98 -1.38
N GLU A 28 16.42 19.44 -2.45
CA GLU A 28 17.05 20.76 -2.53
C GLU A 28 16.01 21.88 -2.72
N ASN A 29 15.03 21.69 -3.60
CA ASN A 29 14.14 22.74 -4.10
C ASN A 29 12.65 22.54 -3.80
N GLY A 30 12.24 21.33 -3.38
CA GLY A 30 10.84 21.04 -3.03
C GLY A 30 10.33 21.87 -1.85
N GLU A 31 9.05 22.20 -1.83
CA GLU A 31 8.41 22.82 -0.66
C GLU A 31 8.27 21.81 0.49
N ASP A 32 8.19 22.27 1.74
CA ASP A 32 8.12 21.41 2.93
C ASP A 32 7.00 20.37 2.87
N HIS A 33 5.84 20.75 2.35
CA HIS A 33 4.71 19.84 2.20
C HIS A 33 4.94 18.74 1.15
N GLU A 34 5.79 18.97 0.14
CA GLU A 34 6.16 17.97 -0.87
C GLU A 34 7.16 16.93 -0.34
N LEU A 35 7.84 17.26 0.76
CA LEU A 35 8.81 16.41 1.43
C LEU A 35 8.20 15.57 2.57
N ASN A 36 6.92 15.76 2.85
CA ASN A 36 6.18 15.03 3.86
C ASN A 36 5.22 14.02 3.23
N ARG A 37 5.27 12.78 3.70
CA ARG A 37 4.42 11.67 3.21
C ARG A 37 4.33 11.61 1.69
N ILE A 38 5.49 11.61 1.05
CA ILE A 38 5.61 11.61 -0.41
C ILE A 38 4.86 10.40 -0.97
N ASN A 39 3.89 10.67 -1.84
CA ASN A 39 3.27 9.66 -2.69
C ASN A 39 4.19 9.35 -3.86
N VAL A 40 4.91 8.24 -3.80
CA VAL A 40 5.91 7.89 -4.82
C VAL A 40 5.30 7.67 -6.21
N LEU A 41 4.02 7.26 -6.29
CA LEU A 41 3.33 7.06 -7.56
C LEU A 41 3.00 8.41 -8.23
N ASP A 42 2.54 9.37 -7.42
CA ASP A 42 2.32 10.75 -7.90
C ASP A 42 3.64 11.43 -8.26
N PHE A 43 4.71 11.21 -7.49
CA PHE A 43 6.07 11.67 -7.81
C PHE A 43 6.53 11.11 -9.15
N ALA A 44 6.43 9.80 -9.38
CA ALA A 44 6.80 9.17 -10.65
C ALA A 44 6.02 9.75 -11.83
N LYS A 45 4.70 9.94 -11.67
CA LYS A 45 3.83 10.55 -12.69
C LYS A 45 4.24 11.99 -13.01
N ARG A 46 4.50 12.83 -12.00
CA ARG A 46 4.90 14.25 -12.18
C ARG A 46 6.25 14.40 -12.84
N THR A 47 7.19 13.50 -12.54
CA THR A 47 8.55 13.51 -13.08
C THR A 47 8.71 12.75 -14.39
N GLY A 48 7.67 12.02 -14.84
CA GLY A 48 7.73 11.19 -16.04
C GLY A 48 8.59 9.94 -15.89
N LEU A 49 8.86 9.52 -14.64
CA LEU A 49 9.67 8.34 -14.33
C LEU A 49 8.79 7.08 -14.24
N ASP A 50 9.42 5.93 -14.47
CA ASP A 50 8.77 4.64 -14.24
C ASP A 50 8.48 4.44 -12.73
N GLU A 51 7.28 3.97 -12.39
CA GLU A 51 6.84 3.79 -11.01
C GLU A 51 7.72 2.82 -10.23
N GLU A 52 8.11 1.68 -10.83
CA GLU A 52 8.92 0.66 -10.12
C GLU A 52 10.34 1.16 -9.87
N ARG A 53 10.91 1.93 -10.82
CA ARG A 53 12.20 2.60 -10.64
C ARG A 53 12.11 3.67 -9.55
N ALA A 54 11.03 4.46 -9.52
CA ALA A 54 10.82 5.45 -8.48
C ALA A 54 10.68 4.79 -7.09
N ILE A 55 9.86 3.73 -6.94
CA ILE A 55 9.74 2.97 -5.70
C ILE A 55 11.11 2.43 -5.26
N SER A 56 11.85 1.81 -6.16
CA SER A 56 13.21 1.31 -5.89
C SER A 56 14.14 2.43 -5.43
N GLY A 57 14.10 3.59 -6.08
CA GLY A 57 14.91 4.75 -5.71
C GLY A 57 14.61 5.28 -4.31
N PHE A 58 13.33 5.42 -3.94
CA PHE A 58 12.94 5.85 -2.60
C PHE A 58 13.28 4.81 -1.53
N LEU A 59 13.21 3.52 -1.84
CA LEU A 59 13.66 2.45 -0.94
C LEU A 59 15.16 2.53 -0.66
N HIS A 60 15.98 2.67 -1.70
CA HIS A 60 17.43 2.86 -1.53
C HIS A 60 17.75 4.18 -0.79
N ALA A 61 17.05 5.27 -1.13
CA ALA A 61 17.20 6.55 -0.45
C ALA A 61 16.84 6.46 1.04
N SER A 62 15.77 5.72 1.38
CA SER A 62 15.38 5.47 2.77
C SER A 62 16.44 4.64 3.51
N ARG A 63 17.00 3.62 2.87
CA ARG A 63 18.10 2.82 3.45
C ARG A 63 19.36 3.63 3.70
N LEU A 64 19.61 4.63 2.87
CA LEU A 64 20.71 5.59 3.04
C LEU A 64 20.42 6.68 4.06
N GLY A 65 19.22 6.73 4.64
CA GLY A 65 18.81 7.71 5.65
C GLY A 65 18.41 9.07 5.07
N LEU A 66 18.12 9.16 3.77
CA LEU A 66 17.58 10.38 3.15
C LEU A 66 16.10 10.58 3.48
N PHE A 67 15.34 9.50 3.60
CA PHE A 67 13.92 9.52 3.96
C PHE A 67 13.61 8.50 5.05
N ASP A 68 12.64 8.82 5.87
CA ASP A 68 12.01 7.92 6.81
C ASP A 68 10.78 7.30 6.15
N LEU A 69 10.68 5.96 6.17
CA LEU A 69 9.57 5.20 5.63
C LEU A 69 8.50 5.01 6.70
N THR A 70 7.23 5.25 6.36
CA THR A 70 6.09 5.08 7.27
C THR A 70 5.00 4.20 6.68
N TRP A 71 4.33 3.47 7.55
CA TRP A 71 3.17 2.62 7.27
C TRP A 71 1.97 3.24 7.94
N ASN A 72 1.06 3.79 7.16
CA ASN A 72 -0.08 4.56 7.63
C ASN A 72 -1.36 3.75 7.45
N VAL A 73 -2.08 3.48 8.54
CA VAL A 73 -3.40 2.84 8.49
C VAL A 73 -4.43 3.89 8.14
N LEU A 74 -5.16 3.67 7.07
CA LEU A 74 -6.10 4.64 6.51
C LEU A 74 -7.56 4.26 6.77
N CYS A 75 -8.38 5.25 7.02
CA CYS A 75 -9.83 5.10 6.92
C CYS A 75 -10.25 4.95 5.46
N PRO A 76 -10.91 3.87 5.06
CA PRO A 76 -11.38 3.69 3.67
C PRO A 76 -12.43 4.73 3.27
N GLY A 77 -13.20 5.26 4.23
CA GLY A 77 -14.21 6.30 4.00
C GLY A 77 -13.61 7.67 3.70
N CYS A 78 -12.89 8.28 4.65
CA CYS A 78 -12.38 9.65 4.50
C CYS A 78 -10.90 9.74 4.09
N GLY A 79 -10.14 8.64 4.10
CA GLY A 79 -8.70 8.65 3.84
C GLY A 79 -7.85 9.26 4.95
N GLY A 80 -8.44 9.48 6.12
CA GLY A 80 -7.71 9.93 7.30
C GLY A 80 -6.78 8.83 7.80
N VAL A 81 -5.59 9.22 8.28
CA VAL A 81 -4.61 8.33 8.88
C VAL A 81 -5.04 8.05 10.32
N LEU A 82 -5.40 6.81 10.59
CA LEU A 82 -5.86 6.35 11.91
C LEU A 82 -4.71 5.98 12.82
N ASP A 83 -3.62 5.49 12.23
CA ASP A 83 -2.38 5.14 12.93
C ASP A 83 -1.21 5.22 11.95
N ALA A 84 -0.01 5.51 12.46
CA ALA A 84 1.19 5.65 11.66
C ALA A 84 2.39 4.98 12.35
N HIS A 85 3.07 4.10 11.63
CA HIS A 85 4.14 3.28 12.16
C HIS A 85 5.42 3.45 11.34
N SER A 86 6.58 3.45 12.00
CA SER A 86 7.89 3.44 11.34
C SER A 86 8.28 2.05 10.80
N THR A 87 7.64 0.99 11.29
CA THR A 87 7.89 -0.38 10.85
C THR A 87 6.57 -1.14 10.70
N LEU A 88 6.55 -2.08 9.76
CA LEU A 88 5.40 -2.98 9.57
C LEU A 88 5.15 -3.87 10.80
N LYS A 89 6.20 -4.14 11.61
CA LYS A 89 6.13 -4.92 12.86
C LYS A 89 5.22 -4.32 13.92
N SER A 90 5.10 -3.00 13.96
CA SER A 90 4.28 -2.29 14.94
C SER A 90 2.82 -2.16 14.53
N LEU A 91 2.48 -2.49 13.29
CA LEU A 91 1.11 -2.50 12.80
C LEU A 91 0.32 -3.60 13.50
N ARG A 92 -0.79 -3.22 14.12
CA ARG A 92 -1.67 -4.16 14.82
C ARG A 92 -2.82 -4.57 13.90
N PRO A 93 -3.25 -5.85 13.92
CA PRO A 93 -4.43 -6.28 13.16
C PRO A 93 -5.75 -5.93 13.87
N ASP A 94 -5.71 -4.97 14.81
CA ASP A 94 -6.85 -4.61 15.65
C ASP A 94 -7.92 -3.83 14.85
N ASP A 95 -9.13 -3.74 15.40
CA ASP A 95 -10.19 -2.91 14.85
C ASP A 95 -9.84 -1.43 14.98
N TYR A 96 -9.66 -0.77 13.87
CA TYR A 96 -9.47 0.67 13.81
C TYR A 96 -10.82 1.38 13.72
N HIS A 97 -10.98 2.45 14.47
CA HIS A 97 -12.19 3.26 14.46
C HIS A 97 -11.88 4.67 13.94
N CYS A 98 -12.63 5.11 12.94
CA CYS A 98 -12.57 6.48 12.44
C CYS A 98 -13.64 7.34 13.09
N GLY A 99 -13.26 8.31 13.92
CA GLY A 99 -14.19 9.25 14.53
C GLY A 99 -14.96 10.07 13.48
N LEU A 100 -14.28 10.55 12.44
CA LEU A 100 -14.93 11.36 11.38
C LEU A 100 -15.99 10.60 10.57
N CYS A 101 -15.81 9.29 10.36
CA CYS A 101 -16.77 8.44 9.61
C CYS A 101 -17.70 7.65 10.54
N ALA A 102 -17.47 7.66 11.86
CA ALA A 102 -18.17 6.86 12.86
C ALA A 102 -18.22 5.34 12.54
N CYS A 103 -17.16 4.81 11.92
CA CYS A 103 -17.08 3.43 11.48
C CYS A 103 -15.83 2.73 12.00
N GLY A 104 -15.97 1.45 12.33
CA GLY A 104 -14.85 0.55 12.65
C GLY A 104 -14.41 -0.26 11.44
N TYR A 105 -13.12 -0.62 11.37
CA TYR A 105 -12.53 -1.38 10.28
C TYR A 105 -11.49 -2.37 10.78
N GLU A 106 -11.47 -3.57 10.19
CA GLU A 106 -10.30 -4.43 10.24
C GLU A 106 -9.28 -3.94 9.20
N ALA A 107 -8.03 -3.68 9.61
CA ALA A 107 -7.00 -3.27 8.67
C ALA A 107 -6.65 -4.40 7.70
N SER A 108 -6.86 -4.17 6.40
CA SER A 108 -6.31 -4.99 5.33
C SER A 108 -5.11 -4.28 4.69
N VAL A 109 -4.08 -5.04 4.32
CA VAL A 109 -2.89 -4.45 3.69
C VAL A 109 -3.08 -4.05 2.24
N ASP A 110 -4.21 -4.43 1.62
CA ASP A 110 -4.47 -4.21 0.20
C ASP A 110 -4.69 -2.74 -0.13
N GLU A 111 -5.61 -2.08 0.60
CA GLU A 111 -6.08 -0.74 0.27
C GLU A 111 -6.05 0.21 1.48
N GLN A 112 -5.84 -0.31 2.67
CA GLN A 112 -5.95 0.46 3.91
C GLN A 112 -4.61 0.78 4.57
N VAL A 113 -3.50 0.24 4.05
CA VAL A 113 -2.17 0.57 4.57
C VAL A 113 -1.35 1.24 3.47
N GLU A 114 -1.17 2.54 3.63
CA GLU A 114 -0.31 3.37 2.78
C GLU A 114 1.15 3.23 3.20
N VAL A 115 2.04 3.20 2.22
CA VAL A 115 3.49 3.37 2.43
C VAL A 115 3.91 4.72 1.88
N ALA A 116 4.46 5.57 2.75
CA ALA A 116 4.89 6.90 2.39
C ALA A 116 6.32 7.17 2.87
N PHE A 117 6.95 8.19 2.27
CA PHE A 117 8.32 8.59 2.57
C PHE A 117 8.32 10.06 3.02
N THR A 118 8.95 10.35 4.15
CA THR A 118 9.16 11.72 4.62
C THR A 118 10.64 12.01 4.67
N VAL A 119 11.08 13.18 4.22
CA VAL A 119 12.50 13.54 4.30
C VAL A 119 12.99 13.42 5.75
N SER A 120 14.16 12.82 5.94
CA SER A 120 14.72 12.68 7.28
C SER A 120 15.08 14.06 7.88
N PRO A 121 14.78 14.33 9.16
CA PRO A 121 15.12 15.60 9.80
C PRO A 121 16.64 15.87 9.86
N ARG A 122 17.47 14.83 9.63
CA ARG A 122 18.93 14.94 9.51
C ARG A 122 19.35 15.51 8.15
N VAL A 123 18.52 15.36 7.14
CA VAL A 123 18.75 15.85 5.77
C VAL A 123 18.18 17.25 5.60
N ARG A 124 16.90 17.40 5.90
CA ARG A 124 16.20 18.68 5.86
C ARG A 124 15.07 18.70 6.89
N ARG A 125 15.08 19.68 7.77
CA ARG A 125 14.01 19.85 8.76
C ARG A 125 12.83 20.57 8.11
N ILE A 126 11.65 19.97 8.23
CA ILE A 126 10.37 20.51 7.73
C ILE A 126 9.36 20.66 8.87
N ALA A 127 8.31 21.45 8.65
CA ALA A 127 7.31 21.72 9.69
C ALA A 127 6.62 20.44 10.19
N ALA A 128 6.38 19.47 9.32
CA ALA A 128 5.75 18.19 9.68
C ALA A 128 6.56 17.33 10.68
N HIS A 129 7.85 17.61 10.89
CA HIS A 129 8.65 16.93 11.92
C HIS A 129 8.28 17.35 13.34
N ASP A 130 7.56 18.46 13.49
CA ASP A 130 6.96 18.90 14.77
C ASP A 130 5.45 19.11 14.59
N PRO A 131 4.64 18.03 14.57
CA PRO A 131 3.20 18.13 14.39
C PRO A 131 2.51 19.05 15.40
N ASN A 132 3.11 19.21 16.59
CA ASN A 132 2.56 20.06 17.64
C ASN A 132 2.68 21.57 17.34
N SER A 133 3.50 21.96 16.37
CA SER A 133 3.62 23.35 15.93
C SER A 133 2.69 23.71 14.77
N LEU A 134 2.03 22.72 14.15
CA LEU A 134 1.21 22.95 12.97
C LEU A 134 -0.14 23.61 13.33
N PRO A 135 -0.56 24.69 12.63
CA PRO A 135 -1.93 25.20 12.72
C PRO A 135 -2.96 24.14 12.32
N VAL A 136 -4.21 24.32 12.75
CA VAL A 136 -5.31 23.32 12.57
C VAL A 136 -5.34 22.74 11.15
N TRP A 137 -5.46 23.57 10.13
CA TRP A 137 -5.61 23.11 8.75
C TRP A 137 -4.34 22.53 8.13
N GLU A 138 -3.16 22.98 8.60
CA GLU A 138 -1.90 22.36 8.20
C GLU A 138 -1.73 20.99 8.86
N TYR A 139 -2.22 20.80 10.09
CA TYR A 139 -2.27 19.49 10.73
C TYR A 139 -3.18 18.53 9.94
N PHE A 140 -4.35 18.98 9.51
CA PHE A 140 -5.23 18.19 8.67
C PHE A 140 -4.53 17.75 7.38
N LYS A 141 -3.86 18.65 6.67
CA LYS A 141 -3.16 18.35 5.41
C LYS A 141 -1.96 17.41 5.59
N GLN A 142 -1.13 17.71 6.59
CA GLN A 142 0.19 17.09 6.68
C GLN A 142 0.23 15.88 7.61
N VAL A 143 -0.77 15.71 8.50
CA VAL A 143 -0.79 14.67 9.51
C VAL A 143 -2.04 13.80 9.42
N PHE A 144 -3.23 14.41 9.30
CA PHE A 144 -4.48 13.66 9.33
C PHE A 144 -4.80 12.97 8.01
N TRP A 145 -4.78 13.68 6.89
CA TRP A 145 -5.07 13.04 5.60
C TRP A 145 -3.87 12.35 4.99
N SER A 146 -4.14 11.23 4.31
CA SER A 146 -3.15 10.47 3.57
C SER A 146 -2.70 11.18 2.29
N SER A 147 -1.58 10.75 1.73
CA SER A 147 -1.08 11.25 0.44
C SER A 147 -1.99 10.89 -0.75
N GLY A 148 -2.93 9.97 -0.54
CA GLY A 148 -3.95 9.59 -1.52
C GLY A 148 -5.11 10.59 -1.65
N ILE A 149 -5.21 11.61 -0.79
CA ILE A 149 -6.21 12.69 -0.95
C ILE A 149 -5.62 13.80 -1.81
N ASP A 150 -6.40 14.27 -2.79
CA ASP A 150 -5.96 15.37 -3.66
C ASP A 150 -6.23 16.74 -3.03
N LEU A 151 -5.30 17.18 -2.17
CA LEU A 151 -5.36 18.47 -1.48
C LEU A 151 -4.65 19.57 -2.28
N ASN A 152 -5.26 20.03 -3.36
CA ASN A 152 -4.78 21.22 -4.07
C ASN A 152 -4.89 22.45 -3.15
N LYS A 153 -3.81 23.25 -3.01
CA LYS A 153 -3.73 24.40 -2.11
C LYS A 153 -4.91 25.36 -2.24
N GLU A 154 -5.24 25.76 -3.47
CA GLU A 154 -6.32 26.73 -3.74
C GLU A 154 -7.70 26.14 -3.41
N SER A 155 -7.99 24.93 -3.88
CA SER A 155 -9.26 24.26 -3.63
C SER A 155 -9.48 23.94 -2.15
N PHE A 156 -8.39 23.61 -1.42
CA PHE A 156 -8.48 23.32 0.00
C PHE A 156 -8.72 24.57 0.83
N ALA A 157 -8.02 25.67 0.57
CA ALA A 157 -8.24 26.94 1.27
C ALA A 157 -9.68 27.45 1.03
N GLN A 158 -10.14 27.44 -0.22
CA GLN A 158 -11.51 27.82 -0.54
C GLN A 158 -12.54 26.94 0.18
N LEU A 159 -12.33 25.62 0.20
CA LEU A 159 -13.23 24.69 0.90
C LEU A 159 -13.26 24.99 2.40
N THR A 160 -12.09 25.16 3.04
CA THR A 160 -12.04 25.40 4.48
C THR A 160 -12.75 26.71 4.85
N ASP A 161 -12.62 27.75 4.03
CA ASP A 161 -13.34 29.02 4.22
C ASP A 161 -14.86 28.84 4.08
N GLU A 162 -15.31 27.99 3.17
CA GLU A 162 -16.73 27.75 2.91
C GLU A 162 -17.42 26.91 4.00
N VAL A 163 -16.76 25.85 4.48
CA VAL A 163 -17.38 24.88 5.39
C VAL A 163 -17.12 25.15 6.86
N THR A 164 -16.09 25.92 7.22
CA THR A 164 -15.67 26.11 8.61
C THR A 164 -16.55 27.12 9.33
N LEU A 165 -17.13 26.72 10.46
CA LEU A 165 -17.79 27.65 11.37
C LEU A 165 -16.80 28.28 12.35
N ASP A 166 -15.90 27.50 12.91
CA ASP A 166 -14.83 27.98 13.80
C ASP A 166 -13.78 26.88 14.03
N THR A 167 -12.57 27.29 14.43
CA THR A 167 -11.49 26.37 14.84
C THR A 167 -10.80 26.91 16.08
N LEU A 168 -10.27 26.01 16.88
CA LEU A 168 -9.55 26.37 18.08
C LEU A 168 -8.31 25.47 18.27
N GLU A 169 -7.28 26.06 18.83
CA GLU A 169 -6.14 25.33 19.38
C GLU A 169 -6.26 25.32 20.91
N LEU A 170 -6.31 24.12 21.52
CA LEU A 170 -6.54 23.96 22.94
C LEU A 170 -5.41 23.14 23.57
N PRO A 171 -4.49 23.78 24.32
CA PRO A 171 -3.43 23.08 25.03
C PRO A 171 -3.94 22.04 26.03
N ALA A 172 -3.05 21.11 26.42
CA ALA A 172 -3.38 20.05 27.38
C ALA A 172 -3.80 20.67 28.75
N GLY A 173 -4.92 20.18 29.31
CA GLY A 173 -5.47 20.59 30.58
C GLY A 173 -6.26 21.93 30.55
N GLU A 174 -6.34 22.58 29.40
CA GLU A 174 -7.07 23.82 29.27
C GLU A 174 -8.56 23.60 28.89
N LYS A 175 -9.36 24.64 29.15
CA LYS A 175 -10.78 24.73 28.81
C LYS A 175 -11.04 25.98 28.00
N ALA A 176 -11.92 25.83 27.01
CA ALA A 176 -12.32 26.96 26.19
C ALA A 176 -13.84 26.94 25.93
N THR A 177 -14.34 28.05 25.46
CA THR A 177 -15.74 28.21 25.05
C THR A 177 -15.79 28.86 23.68
N MET A 178 -16.41 28.23 22.72
CA MET A 178 -16.72 28.80 21.41
C MET A 178 -18.17 29.28 21.39
N SER A 179 -18.41 30.42 20.75
CA SER A 179 -19.75 31.00 20.56
C SER A 179 -20.08 30.94 19.08
N LEU A 180 -20.96 30.02 18.71
CA LEU A 180 -21.30 29.72 17.32
C LEU A 180 -22.74 30.16 17.00
N LYS A 181 -23.02 30.37 15.72
CA LYS A 181 -24.36 30.45 15.17
C LYS A 181 -24.57 29.26 14.24
N LEU A 182 -25.35 28.30 14.67
CA LEU A 182 -25.63 27.10 13.89
C LEU A 182 -26.54 27.41 12.71
N PRO A 183 -26.15 27.10 11.45
CA PRO A 183 -27.06 27.07 10.32
C PRO A 183 -28.00 25.83 10.41
N SER A 184 -28.99 25.73 9.52
CA SER A 184 -29.84 24.54 9.41
C SER A 184 -29.15 23.51 8.49
N ASP A 185 -28.14 22.85 9.04
CA ASP A 185 -27.26 21.91 8.32
C ASP A 185 -26.77 20.80 9.26
N PHE A 186 -26.10 19.79 8.70
CA PHE A 186 -25.40 18.79 9.51
C PHE A 186 -24.00 19.29 9.86
N ILE A 187 -23.72 19.39 11.15
CA ILE A 187 -22.46 19.94 11.69
C ILE A 187 -21.60 18.83 12.27
N ILE A 188 -20.33 18.89 12.01
CA ILE A 188 -19.31 18.00 12.59
C ILE A 188 -18.37 18.81 13.45
N VAL A 189 -18.22 18.42 14.70
CA VAL A 189 -17.12 18.89 15.57
C VAL A 189 -16.10 17.74 15.57
N PHE A 190 -14.96 17.94 14.91
CA PHE A 190 -13.93 16.92 14.81
C PHE A 190 -12.58 17.42 15.29
N GLU A 191 -11.88 16.55 15.99
CA GLU A 191 -10.55 16.81 16.54
C GLU A 191 -9.56 15.76 15.98
N PRO A 192 -8.58 16.15 15.13
CA PRO A 192 -7.77 15.21 14.37
C PRO A 192 -6.61 14.60 15.16
N VAL A 193 -6.27 15.07 16.37
CA VAL A 193 -5.16 14.53 17.17
C VAL A 193 -5.59 13.28 17.94
N THR A 194 -6.79 13.33 18.54
CA THR A 194 -7.38 12.20 19.29
C THR A 194 -8.45 11.46 18.47
N HIS A 195 -8.77 11.93 17.27
CA HIS A 195 -9.83 11.41 16.39
C HIS A 195 -11.24 11.47 17.03
N ALA A 196 -11.46 12.36 18.00
CA ALA A 196 -12.74 12.55 18.61
C ALA A 196 -13.70 13.32 17.70
N ALA A 197 -14.95 12.88 17.59
CA ALA A 197 -15.96 13.55 16.81
C ALA A 197 -17.31 13.62 17.55
N GLN A 198 -18.07 14.70 17.32
CA GLN A 198 -19.46 14.84 17.69
C GLN A 198 -20.25 15.32 16.49
N PHE A 199 -21.31 14.60 16.17
CA PHE A 199 -22.25 14.96 15.11
C PHE A 199 -23.45 15.72 15.66
N ILE A 200 -23.86 16.77 14.94
CA ILE A 200 -24.98 17.62 15.31
C ILE A 200 -25.91 17.76 14.10
N ASP A 201 -27.10 17.25 14.22
CA ASP A 201 -28.17 17.45 13.24
C ASP A 201 -28.95 18.71 13.62
N VAL A 202 -28.75 19.79 12.85
CA VAL A 202 -29.36 21.09 13.17
C VAL A 202 -30.62 21.25 12.35
N GLN A 203 -31.79 21.00 13.00
CA GLN A 203 -33.07 21.02 12.35
C GLN A 203 -34.20 21.68 13.22
N GLY A 204 -35.30 21.99 12.60
CA GLY A 204 -36.49 22.60 13.23
C GLY A 204 -36.50 24.12 13.14
N GLU A 205 -37.46 24.75 13.86
CA GLU A 205 -37.60 26.21 13.85
C GLU A 205 -36.45 26.93 14.52
N PRO A 206 -35.90 28.00 13.92
CA PRO A 206 -34.83 28.78 14.49
C PRO A 206 -35.14 29.30 15.91
N THR A 207 -34.14 29.26 16.77
CA THR A 207 -34.27 29.76 18.15
C THR A 207 -33.37 30.98 18.42
N LYS A 208 -33.82 31.86 19.29
CA LYS A 208 -33.00 32.94 19.84
C LYS A 208 -32.37 32.57 21.18
N GLU A 209 -32.83 31.45 21.77
CA GLU A 209 -32.28 30.93 23.02
C GLU A 209 -30.92 30.29 22.78
N ARG A 210 -29.97 30.62 23.68
CA ARG A 210 -28.63 30.07 23.61
C ARG A 210 -28.58 28.63 24.04
N GLN A 211 -28.35 27.73 23.11
CA GLN A 211 -28.18 26.29 23.36
C GLN A 211 -26.76 26.05 23.95
N GLN A 212 -26.58 24.92 24.65
CA GLN A 212 -25.29 24.58 25.28
C GLN A 212 -24.91 23.14 24.93
N LEU A 213 -23.63 22.94 24.60
CA LEU A 213 -23.02 21.64 24.39
C LEU A 213 -21.65 21.63 25.07
N SER A 214 -21.29 20.54 25.73
CA SER A 214 -19.99 20.36 26.36
C SER A 214 -19.33 19.10 25.80
N LEU A 215 -18.07 19.21 25.37
CA LEU A 215 -17.26 18.11 24.88
C LEU A 215 -15.99 18.00 25.72
N ILE A 216 -15.60 16.74 26.05
CA ILE A 216 -14.39 16.43 26.80
C ILE A 216 -13.51 15.55 25.92
N TYR A 217 -12.29 15.98 25.68
CA TYR A 217 -11.27 15.21 24.97
C TYR A 217 -10.44 14.43 25.98
N ASN A 218 -10.48 13.09 25.89
CA ASN A 218 -9.78 12.17 26.79
C ASN A 218 -8.57 11.51 26.12
N LYS A 219 -7.65 10.97 26.95
CA LYS A 219 -6.48 10.20 26.46
C LYS A 219 -6.86 8.98 25.61
N THR A 220 -7.94 8.33 25.97
CA THR A 220 -8.47 7.20 25.20
C THR A 220 -9.57 7.76 24.28
N PRO A 221 -9.48 7.55 22.96
CA PRO A 221 -10.53 7.96 22.06
C PRO A 221 -11.87 7.44 22.56
N THR A 222 -12.80 8.33 22.88
CA THR A 222 -14.17 7.91 23.16
C THR A 222 -14.81 7.58 21.82
N PRO A 223 -15.47 6.43 21.68
CA PRO A 223 -16.26 6.18 20.47
C PRO A 223 -17.14 7.38 20.19
N THR A 224 -17.25 7.75 18.93
CA THR A 224 -18.05 8.89 18.47
C THR A 224 -19.38 8.91 19.21
N GLY A 225 -19.69 9.99 19.91
CA GLY A 225 -21.00 10.19 20.51
C GLY A 225 -22.08 10.08 19.43
N GLY A 226 -23.27 9.58 19.78
CA GLY A 226 -24.37 9.54 18.83
C GLY A 226 -24.69 10.93 18.27
N THR A 227 -25.38 11.02 17.16
CA THR A 227 -25.86 12.29 16.62
C THR A 227 -26.81 12.97 17.60
N ILE A 228 -26.54 14.22 17.96
CA ILE A 228 -27.44 15.04 18.78
C ILE A 228 -28.23 15.98 17.87
N THR A 229 -29.46 16.31 18.27
CA THR A 229 -30.30 17.25 17.52
C THR A 229 -30.33 18.60 18.24
N LEU A 230 -30.04 19.66 17.51
CA LEU A 230 -30.14 21.06 17.98
C LEU A 230 -30.99 21.87 16.99
N ARG A 231 -31.39 23.09 17.40
CA ARG A 231 -32.11 24.03 16.53
C ARG A 231 -31.18 25.03 15.88
N PRO A 232 -31.45 25.56 14.68
CA PRO A 232 -30.72 26.68 14.14
C PRO A 232 -30.71 27.86 15.09
N GLY A 233 -29.53 28.44 15.36
CA GLY A 233 -29.43 29.55 16.32
C GLY A 233 -28.11 29.57 17.10
N PRO A 234 -28.04 30.36 18.20
CA PRO A 234 -26.82 30.50 18.96
C PRO A 234 -26.48 29.25 19.79
N LEU A 235 -25.23 28.80 19.69
CA LEU A 235 -24.68 27.70 20.48
C LEU A 235 -23.49 28.19 21.32
N ARG A 236 -23.45 27.79 22.58
CA ARG A 236 -22.25 27.84 23.44
C ARG A 236 -21.65 26.44 23.49
N LEU A 237 -20.49 26.26 22.85
CA LEU A 237 -19.74 24.99 22.84
C LEU A 237 -18.61 25.10 23.86
N SER A 238 -18.69 24.33 24.95
CA SER A 238 -17.65 24.25 25.97
C SER A 238 -16.74 23.05 25.70
N LEU A 239 -15.44 23.28 25.69
CA LEU A 239 -14.41 22.28 25.40
C LEU A 239 -13.51 22.11 26.62
N ASP A 240 -13.24 20.86 27.00
CA ASP A 240 -12.35 20.51 28.12
C ASP A 240 -11.30 19.49 27.61
N ASN A 241 -10.03 19.92 27.57
CA ASN A 241 -8.96 19.06 27.08
C ASN A 241 -8.31 18.29 28.24
N GLN A 242 -8.68 17.03 28.40
CA GLN A 242 -8.11 16.08 29.36
C GLN A 242 -7.23 15.01 28.67
N ALA A 243 -6.93 15.16 27.36
CA ALA A 243 -6.18 14.18 26.58
C ALA A 243 -4.69 14.10 26.97
N GLY A 244 -4.15 15.15 27.60
CA GLY A 244 -2.73 15.25 27.96
C GLY A 244 -1.82 15.66 26.79
N VAL A 245 -2.41 15.94 25.63
CA VAL A 245 -1.78 16.51 24.44
C VAL A 245 -2.60 17.69 23.95
N ARG A 246 -2.03 18.56 23.14
CA ARG A 246 -2.75 19.60 22.43
C ARG A 246 -3.84 18.99 21.56
N VAL A 247 -5.04 19.56 21.52
CA VAL A 247 -6.11 19.19 20.60
C VAL A 247 -6.49 20.36 19.69
N LEU A 248 -7.01 20.03 18.51
CA LEU A 248 -7.28 20.96 17.41
C LEU A 248 -8.74 20.86 16.94
N PRO A 249 -9.74 21.14 17.80
CA PRO A 249 -11.13 21.04 17.42
C PRO A 249 -11.47 22.01 16.28
N ALA A 250 -12.10 21.46 15.24
CA ALA A 250 -12.66 22.18 14.12
C ALA A 250 -14.17 21.91 14.05
N VAL A 251 -14.97 22.96 13.89
CA VAL A 251 -16.41 22.90 13.71
C VAL A 251 -16.72 23.25 12.28
N PHE A 252 -17.31 22.34 11.54
CA PHE A 252 -17.58 22.53 10.12
C PHE A 252 -18.89 21.90 9.66
N ILE A 253 -19.43 22.42 8.57
CA ILE A 253 -20.63 21.92 7.92
C ILE A 253 -20.25 20.69 7.08
N ALA A 254 -21.02 19.62 7.20
CA ALA A 254 -20.87 18.43 6.35
C ALA A 254 -21.46 18.70 4.94
N ALA A 255 -20.87 19.68 4.24
CA ALA A 255 -21.32 20.09 2.93
C ALA A 255 -20.91 19.08 1.84
N GLU A 256 -21.61 19.10 0.70
CA GLU A 256 -21.28 18.27 -0.48
C GLU A 256 -19.83 18.52 -0.95
N ALA A 257 -19.34 19.74 -0.82
CA ALA A 257 -17.97 20.11 -1.15
C ALA A 257 -16.93 19.33 -0.36
N LEU A 258 -17.18 19.04 0.93
CA LEU A 258 -16.32 18.21 1.75
C LEU A 258 -16.32 16.75 1.25
N HIS A 259 -17.50 16.19 0.94
CA HIS A 259 -17.61 14.83 0.39
C HIS A 259 -16.91 14.72 -0.96
N HIS A 260 -17.01 15.76 -1.79
CA HIS A 260 -16.34 15.81 -3.09
C HIS A 260 -14.80 15.84 -2.93
N LEU A 261 -14.28 16.58 -1.96
CA LEU A 261 -12.84 16.62 -1.68
C LEU A 261 -12.33 15.25 -1.23
N ILE A 262 -12.93 14.66 -0.21
CA ILE A 262 -12.50 13.37 0.32
C ILE A 262 -12.79 12.20 -0.64
N GLY A 263 -13.67 12.39 -1.62
CA GLY A 263 -13.97 11.44 -2.69
C GLY A 263 -12.92 11.42 -3.81
N LYS A 264 -12.14 12.50 -3.98
CA LYS A 264 -11.06 12.56 -4.97
C LYS A 264 -9.83 11.83 -4.45
N ARG A 265 -9.61 10.63 -4.98
CA ARG A 265 -8.50 9.77 -4.58
C ARG A 265 -7.43 9.72 -5.67
N LYS A 266 -6.16 9.83 -5.23
CA LYS A 266 -4.98 9.48 -6.04
C LYS A 266 -4.54 8.08 -5.68
N PRO A 267 -4.04 7.28 -6.64
CA PRO A 267 -3.33 6.05 -6.32
C PRO A 267 -2.17 6.34 -5.39
N PHE A 268 -1.93 5.45 -4.43
CA PHE A 268 -0.81 5.51 -3.51
C PHE A 268 -0.15 4.13 -3.37
N LEU A 269 1.07 4.10 -2.86
CA LEU A 269 1.79 2.87 -2.63
C LEU A 269 1.19 2.13 -1.43
N THR A 270 0.59 0.96 -1.68
CA THR A 270 -0.02 0.12 -0.64
C THR A 270 1.00 -0.82 -0.02
N ALA A 271 0.74 -1.27 1.22
CA ALA A 271 1.54 -2.31 1.86
C ALA A 271 1.60 -3.59 1.01
N LYS A 272 0.51 -3.99 0.38
CA LYS A 272 0.47 -5.12 -0.57
C LYS A 272 1.50 -4.94 -1.69
N ARG A 273 1.52 -3.77 -2.36
CA ARG A 273 2.48 -3.49 -3.43
C ARG A 273 3.91 -3.47 -2.91
N MET A 274 4.13 -2.93 -1.71
CA MET A 274 5.46 -2.93 -1.09
C MET A 274 5.93 -4.34 -0.77
N LEU A 275 5.11 -5.19 -0.17
CA LEU A 275 5.45 -6.57 0.18
C LEU A 275 5.71 -7.45 -1.06
N THR A 276 5.18 -7.08 -2.22
CA THR A 276 5.42 -7.73 -3.52
C THR A 276 6.48 -7.01 -4.36
N ASN A 277 7.22 -6.06 -3.80
CA ASN A 277 8.31 -5.39 -4.49
C ASN A 277 9.65 -6.08 -4.20
N GLN A 278 10.42 -6.42 -5.26
CA GLN A 278 11.68 -7.14 -5.12
C GLN A 278 12.73 -6.32 -4.37
N THR A 279 12.86 -5.02 -4.66
CA THR A 279 13.83 -4.15 -3.98
C THR A 279 13.56 -4.08 -2.49
N PHE A 280 12.28 -3.97 -2.07
CA PHE A 280 11.93 -3.98 -0.65
C PHE A 280 12.35 -5.28 0.03
N ARG A 281 12.09 -6.41 -0.59
CA ARG A 281 12.46 -7.73 -0.07
C ARG A 281 13.98 -7.91 0.07
N ASP A 282 14.76 -7.31 -0.83
CA ASP A 282 16.22 -7.41 -0.82
C ASP A 282 16.88 -6.45 0.18
N VAL A 283 16.36 -5.22 0.29
CA VAL A 283 16.98 -4.12 1.05
C VAL A 283 16.51 -4.10 2.51
N PHE A 284 15.23 -4.47 2.79
CA PHE A 284 14.59 -4.39 4.11
C PHE A 284 14.35 -5.77 4.75
N LYS A 285 15.27 -6.70 4.59
CA LYS A 285 15.13 -8.10 5.11
C LYS A 285 14.79 -8.20 6.59
N ALA A 286 15.30 -7.29 7.43
CA ALA A 286 15.14 -7.31 8.88
C ALA A 286 13.90 -6.55 9.39
N ASP A 287 13.30 -5.69 8.56
CA ASP A 287 12.20 -4.78 8.96
C ASP A 287 10.82 -5.32 8.62
N ASN A 288 10.73 -6.59 8.25
CA ASN A 288 9.49 -7.28 7.90
C ASN A 288 8.62 -7.57 9.13
N LEU A 289 7.58 -8.35 8.98
CA LEU A 289 6.59 -8.70 10.00
C LEU A 289 7.19 -9.29 11.29
N ASN A 290 6.48 -9.18 12.40
CA ASN A 290 6.76 -9.99 13.59
C ASN A 290 6.44 -11.46 13.33
N ILE A 291 7.10 -12.37 14.08
CA ILE A 291 6.91 -13.83 13.95
C ILE A 291 5.44 -14.25 14.15
N ASP A 292 4.73 -13.57 15.06
CA ASP A 292 3.32 -13.84 15.37
C ASP A 292 2.34 -13.01 14.53
N GLN A 293 2.84 -12.08 13.70
CA GLN A 293 2.01 -11.18 12.92
C GLN A 293 1.49 -11.85 11.64
N ARG A 294 0.21 -11.68 11.36
CA ARG A 294 -0.48 -12.22 10.19
C ARG A 294 -1.23 -11.07 9.53
N LEU A 295 -0.83 -10.72 8.32
CA LEU A 295 -1.52 -9.69 7.57
C LEU A 295 -2.35 -10.32 6.47
N LYS A 296 -3.66 -10.06 6.47
CA LYS A 296 -4.58 -10.52 5.43
C LYS A 296 -4.31 -9.75 4.14
N ILE A 297 -4.24 -10.49 3.03
CA ILE A 297 -4.23 -9.98 1.66
C ILE A 297 -5.45 -10.57 0.97
N THR A 298 -6.32 -9.74 0.43
CA THR A 298 -7.60 -10.18 -0.15
C THR A 298 -7.42 -10.89 -1.47
N SER A 299 -6.43 -10.46 -2.26
CA SER A 299 -6.07 -11.10 -3.54
C SER A 299 -4.60 -10.90 -3.83
N LEU A 300 -3.92 -11.99 -4.19
CA LEU A 300 -2.54 -11.99 -4.67
C LEU A 300 -2.36 -13.11 -5.68
N THR A 301 -1.64 -12.83 -6.76
CA THR A 301 -1.35 -13.82 -7.80
C THR A 301 -0.04 -14.51 -7.49
N PHE A 302 -0.06 -15.84 -7.44
CA PHE A 302 1.09 -16.70 -7.24
C PHE A 302 1.45 -17.39 -8.53
N LEU A 303 2.73 -17.38 -8.86
CA LEU A 303 3.33 -18.13 -9.95
C LEU A 303 4.34 -19.11 -9.36
N PHE A 304 4.15 -20.40 -9.66
CA PHE A 304 5.11 -21.45 -9.35
C PHE A 304 5.73 -21.98 -10.64
N THR A 305 7.04 -22.16 -10.59
CA THR A 305 7.75 -22.87 -11.66
C THR A 305 8.38 -24.14 -11.13
N ASP A 306 8.72 -25.07 -12.02
CA ASP A 306 9.51 -26.26 -11.76
C ASP A 306 10.24 -26.68 -13.04
N LEU A 307 11.44 -27.19 -12.93
CA LEU A 307 12.22 -27.66 -14.08
C LEU A 307 11.96 -29.15 -14.33
N LYS A 308 11.39 -29.48 -15.49
CA LYS A 308 11.10 -30.86 -15.83
C LYS A 308 12.36 -31.72 -15.91
N GLY A 309 12.38 -32.80 -15.11
CA GLY A 309 13.44 -33.80 -15.19
C GLY A 309 14.80 -33.33 -14.71
N SER A 310 14.86 -32.35 -13.79
CA SER A 310 16.11 -31.86 -13.23
C SER A 310 17.01 -32.93 -12.67
N THR A 311 16.48 -33.92 -11.95
CA THR A 311 17.27 -35.05 -11.43
C THR A 311 17.97 -35.82 -12.56
N ALA A 312 17.26 -36.16 -13.60
CA ALA A 312 17.82 -36.88 -14.78
C ALA A 312 18.82 -35.98 -15.55
N LEU A 313 18.67 -34.68 -15.50
CA LEU A 313 19.62 -33.72 -16.05
C LEU A 313 20.98 -33.84 -15.34
N TYR A 314 20.99 -33.84 -14.00
CA TYR A 314 22.21 -33.98 -13.21
C TYR A 314 22.94 -35.32 -13.52
N GLU A 315 22.21 -36.41 -13.62
CA GLU A 315 22.77 -37.71 -13.95
C GLU A 315 23.39 -37.74 -15.36
N ARG A 316 22.78 -37.05 -16.33
CA ARG A 316 23.22 -37.07 -17.73
C ARG A 316 24.41 -36.16 -18.02
N VAL A 317 24.42 -34.93 -17.49
CA VAL A 317 25.45 -33.92 -17.85
C VAL A 317 26.49 -33.71 -16.77
N GLY A 318 26.31 -34.32 -15.60
CA GLY A 318 27.15 -34.14 -14.41
C GLY A 318 26.86 -32.84 -13.64
N ASP A 319 27.26 -32.80 -12.37
CA ASP A 319 26.88 -31.76 -11.41
C ASP A 319 27.28 -30.34 -11.83
N LEU A 320 28.50 -30.15 -12.36
CA LEU A 320 28.98 -28.83 -12.75
C LEU A 320 28.20 -28.23 -13.93
N ALA A 321 27.98 -29.03 -14.98
CA ALA A 321 27.24 -28.59 -16.15
C ALA A 321 25.76 -28.37 -15.83
N ALA A 322 25.16 -29.25 -15.02
CA ALA A 322 23.81 -29.08 -14.51
C ALA A 322 23.66 -27.81 -13.66
N PHE A 323 24.62 -27.55 -12.77
CA PHE A 323 24.62 -26.32 -11.95
C PHE A 323 24.65 -25.05 -12.81
N ASP A 324 25.48 -25.00 -13.85
CA ASP A 324 25.54 -23.86 -14.78
C ASP A 324 24.23 -23.66 -15.55
N LEU A 325 23.56 -24.77 -15.92
CA LEU A 325 22.25 -24.74 -16.57
C LEU A 325 21.17 -24.19 -15.64
N VAL A 326 21.09 -24.73 -14.42
CA VAL A 326 20.11 -24.33 -13.42
C VAL A 326 20.38 -22.86 -12.99
N ARG A 327 21.62 -22.44 -12.88
CA ARG A 327 21.98 -21.04 -12.61
C ARG A 327 21.52 -20.10 -13.73
N ALA A 328 21.73 -20.46 -15.00
CA ALA A 328 21.25 -19.68 -16.13
C ALA A 328 19.71 -19.62 -16.20
N HIS A 329 19.03 -20.73 -15.89
CA HIS A 329 17.58 -20.81 -15.73
C HIS A 329 17.11 -19.83 -14.65
N PHE A 330 17.64 -19.88 -13.41
CA PHE A 330 17.27 -18.98 -12.35
C PHE A 330 17.50 -17.51 -12.74
N HIS A 331 18.65 -17.18 -13.33
CA HIS A 331 18.93 -15.81 -13.74
C HIS A 331 17.87 -15.25 -14.69
N ALA A 332 17.47 -16.05 -15.70
CA ALA A 332 16.42 -15.66 -16.63
C ALA A 332 15.07 -15.48 -15.95
N LEU A 333 14.68 -16.41 -15.06
CA LEU A 333 13.41 -16.31 -14.33
C LEU A 333 13.34 -15.10 -13.41
N LEU A 334 14.40 -14.86 -12.63
CA LEU A 334 14.48 -13.72 -11.69
C LEU A 334 14.38 -12.37 -12.43
N GLU A 335 15.09 -12.24 -13.54
CA GLU A 335 15.05 -11.04 -14.38
C GLU A 335 13.64 -10.80 -14.96
N ILE A 336 12.99 -11.85 -15.47
CA ILE A 336 11.63 -11.76 -16.02
C ILE A 336 10.63 -11.40 -14.93
N ILE A 337 10.66 -12.05 -13.76
CA ILE A 337 9.76 -11.76 -12.64
C ILE A 337 9.87 -10.28 -12.26
N SER A 338 11.09 -9.79 -12.07
CA SER A 338 11.33 -8.39 -11.69
C SER A 338 10.86 -7.41 -12.77
N SER A 339 11.16 -7.68 -14.06
CA SER A 339 10.74 -6.80 -15.16
C SER A 339 9.23 -6.77 -15.38
N GLU A 340 8.51 -7.82 -14.97
CA GLU A 340 7.05 -7.90 -14.99
C GLU A 340 6.41 -7.50 -13.64
N LYS A 341 7.10 -6.68 -12.85
CA LYS A 341 6.60 -6.12 -11.57
C LYS A 341 6.23 -7.18 -10.53
N GLY A 342 6.84 -8.35 -10.61
CA GLY A 342 6.72 -9.42 -9.63
C GLY A 342 7.87 -9.44 -8.65
N ALA A 343 7.73 -10.23 -7.60
CA ALA A 343 8.79 -10.51 -6.64
C ALA A 343 8.97 -12.01 -6.40
N VAL A 344 10.22 -12.41 -6.29
CA VAL A 344 10.56 -13.78 -5.90
C VAL A 344 10.39 -13.93 -4.40
N VAL A 345 9.55 -14.88 -3.99
CA VAL A 345 9.33 -15.21 -2.59
C VAL A 345 10.45 -16.11 -2.07
N LYS A 346 10.68 -17.21 -2.79
CA LYS A 346 11.72 -18.20 -2.47
C LYS A 346 11.99 -19.12 -3.66
N THR A 347 13.13 -19.79 -3.58
CA THR A 347 13.44 -20.95 -4.43
C THR A 347 13.25 -22.24 -3.64
N ILE A 348 12.80 -23.31 -4.28
CA ILE A 348 12.54 -24.62 -3.68
C ILE A 348 13.18 -25.66 -4.62
N GLY A 349 14.46 -26.03 -4.34
CA GLY A 349 15.25 -26.81 -5.29
C GLY A 349 15.48 -26.01 -6.59
N ASP A 350 15.00 -26.50 -7.70
CA ASP A 350 15.00 -25.87 -9.02
C ASP A 350 13.72 -25.07 -9.33
N ALA A 351 12.76 -25.07 -8.42
CA ALA A 351 11.50 -24.34 -8.53
C ALA A 351 11.62 -22.90 -8.00
N VAL A 352 10.79 -22.00 -8.53
CA VAL A 352 10.63 -20.63 -8.06
C VAL A 352 9.18 -20.42 -7.65
N MET A 353 8.99 -19.81 -6.48
CA MET A 353 7.73 -19.21 -6.06
C MET A 353 7.83 -17.70 -6.22
N ALA A 354 6.96 -17.11 -7.02
CA ALA A 354 6.88 -15.67 -7.23
C ALA A 354 5.46 -15.16 -6.99
N THR A 355 5.36 -13.85 -6.68
CA THR A 355 4.08 -13.16 -6.48
C THR A 355 3.97 -11.95 -7.41
N PHE A 356 2.73 -11.66 -7.81
CA PHE A 356 2.37 -10.51 -8.63
C PHE A 356 1.10 -9.87 -8.05
N ILE A 357 1.00 -8.55 -8.14
CA ILE A 357 -0.21 -7.83 -7.70
C ILE A 357 -1.37 -8.09 -8.65
N ARG A 358 -1.06 -8.25 -9.94
CA ARG A 358 -2.03 -8.41 -11.01
C ARG A 358 -1.75 -9.69 -11.81
N PRO A 359 -2.79 -10.48 -12.15
CA PRO A 359 -2.62 -11.75 -12.86
C PRO A 359 -2.05 -11.58 -14.28
N GLU A 360 -2.33 -10.47 -14.97
CA GLU A 360 -1.79 -10.21 -16.29
C GLU A 360 -0.26 -10.17 -16.32
N HIS A 361 0.38 -9.62 -15.27
CA HIS A 361 1.83 -9.61 -15.17
C HIS A 361 2.41 -11.02 -15.00
N ALA A 362 1.72 -11.87 -14.22
CA ALA A 362 2.12 -13.26 -14.06
C ALA A 362 2.00 -14.06 -15.39
N ILE A 363 0.96 -13.78 -16.19
CA ILE A 363 0.78 -14.39 -17.51
C ILE A 363 1.92 -13.97 -18.46
N VAL A 364 2.20 -12.69 -18.57
CA VAL A 364 3.31 -12.19 -19.41
C VAL A 364 4.63 -12.77 -18.95
N ALA A 365 4.88 -12.81 -17.63
CA ALA A 365 6.07 -13.44 -17.07
C ALA A 365 6.17 -14.92 -17.49
N GLY A 366 5.09 -15.69 -17.36
CA GLY A 366 5.05 -17.09 -17.74
C GLY A 366 5.37 -17.31 -19.23
N LEU A 367 4.76 -16.54 -20.11
CA LEU A 367 5.01 -16.61 -21.56
C LEU A 367 6.47 -16.27 -21.91
N ARG A 368 7.02 -15.21 -21.28
CA ARG A 368 8.41 -14.81 -21.46
C ARG A 368 9.40 -15.84 -20.89
N MET A 369 9.09 -16.48 -19.76
CA MET A 369 9.90 -17.55 -19.19
C MET A 369 10.00 -18.74 -20.14
N ARG A 370 8.89 -19.16 -20.73
CA ARG A 370 8.86 -20.22 -21.75
C ARG A 370 9.76 -19.87 -22.94
N ALA A 371 9.58 -18.68 -23.51
CA ALA A 371 10.40 -18.21 -24.63
C ALA A 371 11.90 -18.13 -24.29
N ALA A 372 12.22 -17.70 -23.06
CA ALA A 372 13.61 -17.63 -22.59
C ALA A 372 14.25 -19.02 -22.47
N MET A 373 13.49 -20.03 -22.02
CA MET A 373 14.00 -21.42 -21.97
C MET A 373 14.22 -21.98 -23.38
N ASP A 374 13.33 -21.68 -24.32
CA ASP A 374 13.52 -22.08 -25.73
C ASP A 374 14.77 -21.44 -26.34
N ALA A 375 15.00 -20.15 -26.06
CA ALA A 375 16.20 -19.45 -26.52
C ALA A 375 17.51 -20.04 -25.91
N LEU A 376 17.49 -20.37 -24.61
CA LEU A 376 18.61 -21.03 -23.94
C LEU A 376 18.90 -22.42 -24.50
N ASN A 377 17.85 -23.21 -24.77
CA ASN A 377 17.94 -24.51 -25.40
C ASN A 377 18.52 -24.41 -26.82
N ALA A 378 17.98 -23.49 -27.63
CA ALA A 378 18.44 -23.30 -29.01
C ALA A 378 19.94 -22.89 -29.07
N LYS A 379 20.38 -21.98 -28.19
CA LYS A 379 21.79 -21.57 -28.11
C LYS A 379 22.73 -22.73 -27.79
N ARG A 380 22.25 -23.77 -27.10
CA ARG A 380 23.02 -24.93 -26.67
C ARG A 380 22.80 -26.16 -27.57
N GLY A 381 21.84 -26.11 -28.48
CA GLY A 381 21.47 -27.27 -29.29
C GLY A 381 20.84 -28.41 -28.49
N THR A 382 20.17 -28.09 -27.36
CA THR A 382 19.56 -29.06 -26.44
C THR A 382 18.07 -28.74 -26.24
N ARG A 383 17.35 -29.61 -25.51
CA ARG A 383 15.99 -29.41 -25.04
C ARG A 383 15.88 -29.67 -23.53
N ASP A 384 16.92 -29.34 -22.77
CA ASP A 384 17.06 -29.73 -21.37
C ASP A 384 16.28 -28.82 -20.41
N LEU A 385 16.09 -27.57 -20.79
CA LEU A 385 15.40 -26.61 -19.97
C LEU A 385 13.92 -26.55 -20.40
N VAL A 386 13.07 -27.26 -19.68
CA VAL A 386 11.62 -27.24 -19.85
C VAL A 386 11.00 -26.81 -18.55
N VAL A 387 10.49 -25.57 -18.54
CA VAL A 387 9.85 -25.00 -17.36
C VAL A 387 8.36 -25.33 -17.34
N LYS A 388 7.88 -25.87 -16.22
CA LYS A 388 6.46 -26.06 -15.91
C LYS A 388 5.98 -24.85 -15.13
N ILE A 389 4.83 -24.29 -15.44
CA ILE A 389 4.32 -23.08 -14.82
C ILE A 389 2.87 -23.28 -14.36
N GLY A 390 2.59 -22.85 -13.12
CA GLY A 390 1.23 -22.80 -12.57
C GLY A 390 0.95 -21.44 -11.98
N ILE A 391 -0.22 -20.86 -12.29
CA ILE A 391 -0.62 -19.53 -11.82
C ILE A 391 -2.02 -19.60 -11.18
N HIS A 392 -2.13 -19.06 -9.99
CA HIS A 392 -3.40 -18.95 -9.27
C HIS A 392 -3.47 -17.65 -8.48
N GLU A 393 -4.65 -17.08 -8.39
CA GLU A 393 -4.94 -15.86 -7.64
C GLU A 393 -5.97 -16.13 -6.55
N GLY A 394 -5.79 -15.51 -5.40
CA GLY A 394 -6.73 -15.56 -4.29
C GLY A 394 -6.19 -14.98 -2.99
N PRO A 395 -6.97 -15.09 -1.90
CA PRO A 395 -6.60 -14.54 -0.60
C PRO A 395 -5.45 -15.33 0.06
N CYS A 396 -4.60 -14.62 0.79
CA CYS A 396 -3.51 -15.23 1.54
C CYS A 396 -3.17 -14.44 2.81
N LEU A 397 -2.27 -14.98 3.61
CA LEU A 397 -1.67 -14.31 4.75
C LEU A 397 -0.20 -14.07 4.46
N ALA A 398 0.26 -12.83 4.63
CA ALA A 398 1.68 -12.54 4.70
C ALA A 398 2.16 -12.86 6.12
N VAL A 399 3.24 -13.63 6.23
CA VAL A 399 3.79 -14.14 7.49
C VAL A 399 5.32 -14.08 7.46
N MET A 400 5.95 -14.24 8.64
CA MET A 400 7.39 -14.46 8.74
C MET A 400 7.69 -15.95 8.97
N LEU A 401 8.50 -16.54 8.11
CA LEU A 401 9.03 -17.88 8.26
C LEU A 401 10.55 -17.86 8.05
N ASN A 402 11.31 -18.40 9.00
CA ASN A 402 12.78 -18.45 8.92
C ASN A 402 13.41 -17.08 8.61
N GLU A 403 12.97 -16.05 9.33
CA GLU A 403 13.44 -14.65 9.17
C GLU A 403 13.22 -14.04 7.77
N ARG A 404 12.31 -14.63 6.98
CA ARG A 404 11.95 -14.12 5.66
C ARG A 404 10.44 -14.00 5.53
N GLN A 405 10.01 -12.98 4.82
CA GLN A 405 8.62 -12.83 4.46
C GLN A 405 8.19 -13.96 3.53
N ASP A 406 7.13 -14.64 3.89
CA ASP A 406 6.51 -15.72 3.12
C ASP A 406 4.99 -15.54 3.09
N TYR A 407 4.30 -16.40 2.38
CA TYR A 407 2.85 -16.36 2.27
C TYR A 407 2.25 -17.70 2.66
N PHE A 408 1.10 -17.65 3.33
CA PHE A 408 0.40 -18.82 3.82
C PHE A 408 -1.08 -18.80 3.41
N GLY A 409 -1.63 -19.94 3.06
CA GLY A 409 -3.04 -20.09 2.71
C GLY A 409 -3.29 -21.15 1.65
N GLN A 410 -4.58 -21.45 1.44
CA GLN A 410 -5.01 -22.40 0.43
C GLN A 410 -4.58 -21.98 -0.99
N THR A 411 -4.60 -20.68 -1.26
CA THR A 411 -4.17 -20.08 -2.53
C THR A 411 -2.75 -20.48 -2.93
N VAL A 412 -1.81 -20.42 -2.00
CA VAL A 412 -0.42 -20.84 -2.23
C VAL A 412 -0.35 -22.32 -2.60
N ASN A 413 -1.11 -23.16 -1.87
CA ASN A 413 -1.15 -24.59 -2.11
C ASN A 413 -1.78 -24.94 -3.48
N ILE A 414 -2.83 -24.20 -3.89
CA ILE A 414 -3.47 -24.39 -5.19
C ILE A 414 -2.48 -24.04 -6.31
N ALA A 415 -1.81 -22.89 -6.24
CA ALA A 415 -0.84 -22.47 -7.25
C ALA A 415 0.28 -23.51 -7.46
N ALA A 416 0.86 -24.02 -6.36
CA ALA A 416 1.89 -25.05 -6.42
C ALA A 416 1.38 -26.37 -7.06
N ARG A 417 0.13 -26.74 -6.80
CA ARG A 417 -0.47 -27.98 -7.37
C ARG A 417 -0.92 -27.80 -8.81
N VAL A 418 -1.36 -26.61 -9.19
CA VAL A 418 -1.68 -26.26 -10.57
C VAL A 418 -0.42 -26.37 -11.45
N GLN A 419 0.73 -25.91 -10.94
CA GLN A 419 2.02 -26.11 -11.60
C GLN A 419 2.33 -27.60 -11.83
N SER A 420 2.02 -28.48 -10.87
CA SER A 420 2.28 -29.91 -10.98
C SER A 420 1.46 -30.63 -12.06
N LEU A 421 0.40 -30.00 -12.58
CA LEU A 421 -0.39 -30.55 -13.70
C LEU A 421 0.35 -30.43 -15.02
N SER A 422 1.30 -29.51 -15.16
CA SER A 422 2.08 -29.31 -16.36
C SER A 422 2.99 -30.53 -16.59
N THR A 423 2.93 -31.08 -17.80
CA THR A 423 3.74 -32.23 -18.24
C THR A 423 4.89 -31.79 -19.13
N SER A 424 4.83 -30.60 -19.70
CA SER A 424 5.77 -30.06 -20.66
C SER A 424 5.90 -28.53 -20.48
N GLN A 425 5.74 -27.78 -21.56
CA GLN A 425 5.86 -26.30 -21.55
C GLN A 425 4.53 -25.57 -21.35
N GLU A 426 3.46 -26.30 -21.08
CA GLU A 426 2.15 -25.72 -20.87
C GLU A 426 2.13 -24.84 -19.58
N ILE A 427 1.44 -23.71 -19.64
CA ILE A 427 1.14 -22.90 -18.47
C ILE A 427 -0.26 -23.26 -18.03
N HIS A 428 -0.41 -23.67 -16.78
CA HIS A 428 -1.72 -23.94 -16.19
C HIS A 428 -2.16 -22.78 -15.32
N ILE A 429 -3.39 -22.31 -15.55
CA ILE A 429 -3.99 -21.21 -14.80
C ILE A 429 -5.38 -21.59 -14.28
N THR A 430 -5.90 -20.87 -13.31
CA THR A 430 -7.20 -21.13 -12.70
C THR A 430 -8.25 -20.08 -13.08
N GLY A 431 -9.53 -20.33 -12.72
CA GLY A 431 -10.65 -19.42 -12.97
C GLY A 431 -10.37 -17.95 -12.62
N PRO A 432 -9.98 -17.61 -11.38
CA PRO A 432 -9.70 -16.23 -11.00
C PRO A 432 -8.68 -15.51 -11.90
N VAL A 433 -7.71 -16.24 -12.46
CA VAL A 433 -6.69 -15.67 -13.35
C VAL A 433 -7.26 -15.41 -14.75
N ILE A 434 -7.98 -16.40 -15.34
CA ILE A 434 -8.52 -16.26 -16.70
C ILE A 434 -9.66 -15.25 -16.79
N GLU A 435 -10.42 -15.08 -15.70
CA GLU A 435 -11.56 -14.15 -15.61
C GLU A 435 -11.13 -12.69 -15.55
N ALA A 436 -9.84 -12.40 -15.30
CA ALA A 436 -9.32 -11.04 -15.31
C ALA A 436 -9.34 -10.46 -16.74
N PRO A 437 -10.02 -9.32 -17.00
CA PRO A 437 -10.15 -8.77 -18.35
C PRO A 437 -8.83 -8.50 -19.06
N ALA A 438 -7.80 -8.08 -18.30
CA ALA A 438 -6.47 -7.82 -18.84
C ALA A 438 -5.77 -9.10 -19.29
N VAL A 439 -6.04 -10.25 -18.65
CA VAL A 439 -5.52 -11.56 -19.07
C VAL A 439 -6.16 -11.97 -20.39
N ALA A 440 -7.49 -11.84 -20.52
CA ALA A 440 -8.18 -12.13 -21.76
C ALA A 440 -7.61 -11.32 -22.95
N ALA A 441 -7.39 -10.01 -22.74
CA ALA A 441 -6.82 -9.13 -23.76
C ALA A 441 -5.39 -9.54 -24.18
N ILE A 442 -4.58 -10.07 -23.25
CA ILE A 442 -3.24 -10.59 -23.57
C ILE A 442 -3.33 -11.85 -24.39
N LEU A 443 -4.17 -12.81 -23.99
CA LEU A 443 -4.33 -14.07 -24.68
C LEU A 443 -4.85 -13.86 -26.12
N ASP A 444 -5.80 -12.96 -26.29
CA ASP A 444 -6.32 -12.55 -27.62
C ASP A 444 -5.22 -11.95 -28.48
N LYS A 445 -4.41 -11.03 -27.91
CA LYS A 445 -3.29 -10.39 -28.61
C LYS A 445 -2.23 -11.40 -29.08
N GLU A 446 -1.93 -12.37 -28.24
CA GLU A 446 -0.97 -13.45 -28.54
C GLU A 446 -1.59 -14.59 -29.38
N ALA A 447 -2.87 -14.49 -29.76
CA ALA A 447 -3.64 -15.51 -30.48
C ALA A 447 -3.63 -16.89 -29.77
N ILE A 448 -3.68 -16.86 -28.45
CA ILE A 448 -3.68 -18.06 -27.60
C ILE A 448 -5.11 -18.41 -27.20
N THR A 449 -5.55 -19.63 -27.49
CA THR A 449 -6.84 -20.15 -27.03
C THR A 449 -6.62 -21.13 -25.88
N PRO A 450 -6.98 -20.79 -24.64
CA PRO A 450 -6.84 -21.68 -23.50
C PRO A 450 -7.74 -22.90 -23.58
N ILE A 451 -7.23 -24.06 -23.16
CA ILE A 451 -7.98 -25.31 -23.12
C ILE A 451 -8.49 -25.56 -21.72
N GLN A 452 -9.80 -25.54 -21.55
CA GLN A 452 -10.43 -25.80 -20.25
C GLN A 452 -10.37 -27.27 -19.88
N LYS A 453 -9.94 -27.57 -18.65
CA LYS A 453 -9.85 -28.94 -18.08
C LYS A 453 -10.38 -28.94 -16.64
N GLN A 454 -10.86 -30.11 -16.20
CA GLN A 454 -11.14 -30.35 -14.77
C GLN A 454 -9.99 -31.15 -14.15
N ALA A 455 -9.44 -30.67 -13.07
CA ALA A 455 -8.34 -31.30 -12.36
C ALA A 455 -8.70 -31.61 -10.91
N ALA A 456 -8.36 -32.81 -10.45
CA ALA A 456 -8.38 -33.15 -9.03
C ALA A 456 -7.01 -32.79 -8.43
N LEU A 457 -6.98 -31.90 -7.48
CA LEU A 457 -5.75 -31.53 -6.81
C LEU A 457 -5.65 -32.24 -5.46
N ARG A 458 -4.48 -32.81 -5.16
CA ARG A 458 -4.26 -33.57 -3.91
C ARG A 458 -4.57 -32.72 -2.69
N GLY A 459 -5.52 -33.19 -1.84
CA GLY A 459 -5.94 -32.50 -0.60
C GLY A 459 -6.81 -31.27 -0.82
N ILE A 460 -7.47 -31.16 -2.00
CA ILE A 460 -8.60 -30.28 -2.26
C ILE A 460 -9.78 -31.19 -2.55
N ALA A 461 -10.89 -30.98 -1.84
CA ALA A 461 -12.04 -31.88 -1.87
C ALA A 461 -12.70 -31.88 -3.25
N ASP A 462 -12.86 -30.70 -3.85
CA ASP A 462 -13.53 -30.53 -5.12
C ASP A 462 -12.56 -30.47 -6.29
N LYS A 463 -12.99 -30.96 -7.46
CA LYS A 463 -12.26 -30.72 -8.71
C LYS A 463 -12.33 -29.24 -9.04
N ILE A 464 -11.21 -28.66 -9.40
CA ILE A 464 -11.15 -27.28 -9.86
C ILE A 464 -11.05 -27.21 -11.38
N VAL A 465 -11.60 -26.12 -11.92
CA VAL A 465 -11.44 -25.80 -13.34
C VAL A 465 -10.06 -25.15 -13.52
N VAL A 466 -9.28 -25.71 -14.43
CA VAL A 466 -7.98 -25.18 -14.85
C VAL A 466 -7.99 -24.94 -16.35
N TYR A 467 -7.20 -23.99 -16.78
CA TYR A 467 -7.02 -23.66 -18.19
C TYR A 467 -5.56 -23.87 -18.57
N GLU A 468 -5.36 -24.63 -19.61
CA GLU A 468 -4.04 -24.88 -20.18
C GLU A 468 -3.77 -23.88 -21.29
N ILE A 469 -2.67 -23.17 -21.19
CA ILE A 469 -2.10 -22.28 -22.22
C ILE A 469 -1.02 -23.08 -22.94
N PRO A 470 -1.27 -23.51 -24.21
CA PRO A 470 -0.38 -24.37 -24.97
C PRO A 470 0.95 -23.72 -25.35
#